data_6a3aa4c44f4e6cd82f76ea4b14a64565
#
_entry.id   6a3aa4c44f4e6cd82f76ea4b14a64565
#
_cell.length_a   1.000
_cell.length_b   1.000
_cell.length_c   1.000
_cell.angle_alpha   90.00
_cell.angle_beta   90.00
_cell.angle_gamma   90.00
#
_symmetry.space_group_name_H-M   'P 1'
#
loop_
_entity.id
_entity.type
_entity.pdbx_description
1 polymer ?
#
loop_
_entity_poly.entity_id
_entity_poly.type
_entity_poly.pdbx_seq_one_letter_code
_entity_poly.pdbx_strand_id
1 'polypeptide(L)'
;LILSGHTHSRIREPIRHGDTYVVSCGEYGKNLGSLSMAQKADGRWQVTDYQLIPITSDIPADVETQEVIDRFMDTVDEDYLAQFGYTKDQVLAENDVVFSNLKDLGKVHTEHNLGDIIADAYVYAVENAADYDGVPVDLAVVPSGTVRDTYARGDITVEQVFNSFSLGIGADGVPG
;
A
#
# COMPACT_ATOMS: atom_id res chain seq x y z
N LEU A 1 21.38 -16.20 -5.56
CA LEU A 1 20.79 -15.02 -4.93
C LEU A 1 19.30 -14.97 -5.24
N ILE A 2 18.47 -14.67 -4.22
CA ILE A 2 17.03 -14.43 -4.34
C ILE A 2 16.78 -13.01 -3.86
N LEU A 3 16.29 -12.16 -4.76
CA LEU A 3 15.72 -10.87 -4.43
C LEU A 3 14.23 -11.10 -4.15
N SER A 4 13.84 -11.09 -2.88
CA SER A 4 12.48 -11.37 -2.44
C SER A 4 11.66 -10.09 -2.35
N GLY A 5 10.37 -10.21 -2.61
CA GLY A 5 9.38 -9.14 -2.48
C GLY A 5 8.09 -9.66 -1.86
N HIS A 6 6.92 -9.15 -2.27
CA HIS A 6 5.55 -9.55 -1.95
C HIS A 6 5.19 -9.55 -0.45
N THR A 7 5.98 -10.20 0.41
CA THR A 7 5.73 -10.27 1.86
C THR A 7 6.06 -8.98 2.60
N HIS A 8 6.59 -7.95 1.93
CA HIS A 8 7.02 -6.67 2.49
C HIS A 8 8.08 -6.81 3.61
N SER A 9 8.76 -7.95 3.66
CA SER A 9 9.75 -8.23 4.71
C SER A 9 10.98 -7.37 4.55
N ARG A 10 11.40 -6.72 5.64
CA ARG A 10 12.67 -5.99 5.72
C ARG A 10 13.74 -6.92 6.29
N ILE A 11 14.57 -7.48 5.42
CA ILE A 11 15.67 -8.37 5.79
C ILE A 11 16.91 -7.53 6.00
N ARG A 12 17.33 -7.37 7.27
CA ARG A 12 18.46 -6.51 7.65
C ARG A 12 19.82 -7.14 7.37
N GLU A 13 19.87 -8.46 7.38
CA GLU A 13 21.06 -9.27 7.09
C GLU A 13 20.65 -10.39 6.12
N PRO A 14 21.42 -10.70 5.08
CA PRO A 14 21.07 -11.74 4.13
C PRO A 14 20.81 -13.07 4.81
N ILE A 15 19.62 -13.65 4.58
CA ILE A 15 19.31 -15.00 5.06
C ILE A 15 20.04 -15.98 4.14
N ARG A 16 20.77 -16.92 4.74
CA ARG A 16 21.54 -17.92 4.00
C ARG A 16 20.97 -19.32 4.15
N HIS A 17 20.74 -19.97 3.02
CA HIS A 17 20.42 -21.40 2.92
C HIS A 17 21.41 -22.09 1.99
N GLY A 18 22.35 -22.86 2.56
CA GLY A 18 23.46 -23.46 1.81
C GLY A 18 24.29 -22.38 1.11
N ASP A 19 24.31 -22.37 -0.21
CA ASP A 19 24.99 -21.37 -1.04
C ASP A 19 24.05 -20.28 -1.58
N THR A 20 22.77 -20.29 -1.17
CA THR A 20 21.78 -19.31 -1.59
C THR A 20 21.60 -18.23 -0.55
N TYR A 21 21.62 -16.97 -1.00
CA TYR A 21 21.30 -15.79 -0.19
C TYR A 21 19.92 -15.27 -0.57
N VAL A 22 19.12 -14.90 0.43
CA VAL A 22 17.81 -14.26 0.28
C VAL A 22 17.87 -12.88 0.91
N VAL A 23 17.46 -11.85 0.16
CA VAL A 23 17.42 -10.46 0.61
C VAL A 23 16.10 -9.81 0.22
N SER A 24 15.67 -8.81 0.98
CA SER A 24 14.49 -8.00 0.71
C SER A 24 14.61 -6.66 1.43
N CYS A 25 14.26 -5.58 0.76
CA CYS A 25 14.38 -4.21 1.28
C CYS A 25 13.09 -3.66 1.92
N GLY A 26 12.03 -4.47 2.00
CA GLY A 26 10.75 -4.04 2.57
C GLY A 26 9.75 -3.60 1.50
N GLU A 27 9.04 -2.50 1.76
CA GLU A 27 7.88 -2.06 0.99
C GLU A 27 7.98 -0.59 0.55
N TYR A 28 7.21 -0.22 -0.48
CA TYR A 28 6.91 1.16 -0.88
C TYR A 28 8.13 2.08 -1.05
N GLY A 29 9.26 1.55 -1.52
CA GLY A 29 10.47 2.37 -1.72
C GLY A 29 11.10 2.91 -0.44
N LYS A 30 10.67 2.48 0.76
CA LYS A 30 11.21 2.98 2.05
C LYS A 30 12.68 2.71 2.26
N ASN A 31 13.24 1.71 1.55
CA ASN A 31 14.66 1.41 1.59
C ASN A 31 15.16 1.00 0.21
N LEU A 32 16.39 1.42 -0.10
CA LEU A 32 17.18 0.86 -1.21
C LEU A 32 18.10 -0.23 -0.67
N GLY A 33 18.01 -1.44 -1.22
CA GLY A 33 18.93 -2.52 -0.90
C GLY A 33 20.17 -2.46 -1.78
N SER A 34 21.34 -2.29 -1.17
CA SER A 34 22.64 -2.38 -1.85
C SER A 34 23.33 -3.70 -1.47
N LEU A 35 23.73 -4.47 -2.47
CA LEU A 35 24.38 -5.78 -2.26
C LEU A 35 25.58 -5.94 -3.18
N SER A 36 26.71 -6.29 -2.61
CA SER A 36 27.93 -6.66 -3.33
C SER A 36 28.26 -8.13 -3.16
N MET A 37 28.69 -8.76 -4.25
CA MET A 37 29.07 -10.15 -4.26
C MET A 37 30.47 -10.35 -4.90
N ALA A 38 31.22 -11.30 -4.39
CA ALA A 38 32.49 -11.71 -4.98
C ALA A 38 32.48 -13.23 -5.23
N GLN A 39 33.14 -13.66 -6.31
CA GLN A 39 33.34 -15.07 -6.59
C GLN A 39 34.58 -15.58 -5.84
N LYS A 40 34.44 -16.69 -5.17
CA LYS A 40 35.54 -17.41 -4.50
C LYS A 40 36.37 -18.21 -5.50
N ALA A 41 37.54 -18.65 -5.07
CA ALA A 41 38.40 -19.50 -5.88
C ALA A 41 37.77 -20.86 -6.30
N ASP A 42 36.79 -21.34 -5.54
CA ASP A 42 36.03 -22.56 -5.81
C ASP A 42 34.82 -22.30 -6.76
N GLY A 43 34.70 -21.09 -7.30
CA GLY A 43 33.64 -20.69 -8.23
C GLY A 43 32.33 -20.29 -7.58
N ARG A 44 32.16 -20.45 -6.26
CA ARG A 44 30.95 -20.05 -5.53
C ARG A 44 30.93 -18.56 -5.25
N TRP A 45 29.72 -17.99 -5.19
CA TRP A 45 29.51 -16.59 -4.84
C TRP A 45 29.31 -16.38 -3.34
N GLN A 46 29.84 -15.29 -2.83
CA GLN A 46 29.60 -14.84 -1.46
C GLN A 46 29.18 -13.37 -1.45
N VAL A 47 28.30 -13.03 -0.54
CA VAL A 47 27.98 -11.62 -0.23
C VAL A 47 29.18 -11.02 0.51
N THR A 48 29.70 -9.90 0.02
CA THR A 48 30.80 -9.15 0.61
C THR A 48 30.32 -7.89 1.33
N ASP A 49 29.21 -7.33 0.88
CA ASP A 49 28.55 -6.20 1.54
C ASP A 49 27.04 -6.27 1.31
N TYR A 50 26.28 -5.79 2.29
CA TYR A 50 24.83 -5.65 2.20
C TYR A 50 24.36 -4.51 3.10
N GLN A 51 23.62 -3.58 2.54
CA GLN A 51 23.10 -2.43 3.25
C GLN A 51 21.65 -2.17 2.84
N LEU A 52 20.84 -1.75 3.81
CA LEU A 52 19.52 -1.14 3.58
C LEU A 52 19.65 0.36 3.83
N ILE A 53 19.63 1.13 2.77
CA ILE A 53 19.73 2.59 2.77
C ILE A 53 18.31 3.13 2.90
N PRO A 54 17.96 3.83 4.00
CA PRO A 54 16.64 4.43 4.15
C PRO A 54 16.44 5.53 3.10
N ILE A 55 15.29 5.55 2.46
CA ILE A 55 14.86 6.66 1.60
C ILE A 55 14.01 7.58 2.49
N THR A 56 14.52 8.79 2.70
CA THR A 56 13.90 9.80 3.57
C THR A 56 13.64 11.09 2.79
N SER A 57 12.85 12.00 3.37
CA SER A 57 12.58 13.32 2.79
C SER A 57 13.82 14.22 2.64
N ASP A 58 14.93 13.86 3.28
CA ASP A 58 16.20 14.61 3.14
C ASP A 58 16.91 14.33 1.80
N ILE A 59 16.49 13.27 1.11
CA ILE A 59 17.01 12.93 -0.22
C ILE A 59 16.19 13.74 -1.24
N PRO A 60 16.83 14.66 -1.99
CA PRO A 60 16.12 15.44 -2.98
C PRO A 60 15.56 14.54 -4.08
N ALA A 61 14.33 14.85 -4.52
CA ALA A 61 13.74 14.17 -5.65
C ALA A 61 14.54 14.44 -6.94
N ASP A 62 14.63 13.44 -7.80
CA ASP A 62 15.12 13.62 -9.15
C ASP A 62 14.10 14.40 -9.98
N VAL A 63 14.52 15.52 -10.56
CA VAL A 63 13.60 16.47 -11.24
C VAL A 63 12.91 15.82 -12.44
N GLU A 64 13.64 15.09 -13.27
CA GLU A 64 13.07 14.47 -14.47
C GLU A 64 12.06 13.38 -14.11
N THR A 65 12.37 12.59 -13.08
CA THR A 65 11.46 11.57 -12.56
C THR A 65 10.21 12.21 -11.94
N GLN A 66 10.35 13.31 -11.20
CA GLN A 66 9.21 14.02 -10.62
C GLN A 66 8.28 14.57 -11.71
N GLU A 67 8.81 15.16 -12.78
CA GLU A 67 8.01 15.63 -13.92
C GLU A 67 7.21 14.49 -14.60
N VAL A 68 7.78 13.27 -14.62
CA VAL A 68 7.05 12.10 -15.14
C VAL A 68 5.92 11.72 -14.19
N ILE A 69 6.17 11.69 -12.88
CA ILE A 69 5.14 11.41 -11.87
C ILE A 69 4.01 12.42 -11.95
N ASP A 70 4.33 13.70 -12.02
CA ASP A 70 3.33 14.78 -12.10
C ASP A 70 2.41 14.59 -13.31
N ARG A 71 2.95 14.31 -14.49
CA ARG A 71 2.14 14.00 -15.69
C ARG A 71 1.24 12.78 -15.52
N PHE A 72 1.72 11.72 -14.85
CA PHE A 72 0.86 10.58 -14.55
C PHE A 72 -0.27 10.94 -13.58
N MET A 73 0.02 11.76 -12.58
CA MET A 73 -1.00 12.22 -11.63
C MET A 73 -2.05 13.13 -12.31
N ASP A 74 -1.63 14.00 -13.24
CA ASP A 74 -2.55 14.78 -14.06
C ASP A 74 -3.46 13.87 -14.90
N THR A 75 -2.88 12.83 -15.53
CA THR A 75 -3.66 11.82 -16.27
C THR A 75 -4.67 11.09 -15.39
N VAL A 76 -4.29 10.74 -14.15
CA VAL A 76 -5.22 10.12 -13.19
C VAL A 76 -6.38 11.06 -12.88
N ASP A 77 -6.11 12.34 -12.66
CA ASP A 77 -7.17 13.32 -12.39
C ASP A 77 -8.08 13.54 -13.61
N GLU A 78 -7.50 13.77 -14.80
CA GLU A 78 -8.23 14.15 -16.01
C GLU A 78 -8.97 12.98 -16.67
N ASP A 79 -8.34 11.81 -16.75
CA ASP A 79 -8.85 10.66 -17.50
C ASP A 79 -9.58 9.64 -16.64
N TYR A 80 -9.22 9.52 -15.35
CA TYR A 80 -9.81 8.52 -14.46
C TYR A 80 -10.75 9.13 -13.42
N LEU A 81 -10.26 9.97 -12.52
CA LEU A 81 -11.07 10.49 -11.41
C LEU A 81 -12.18 11.43 -11.89
N ALA A 82 -11.96 12.19 -12.97
CA ALA A 82 -12.98 13.08 -13.55
C ALA A 82 -14.24 12.33 -13.99
N GLN A 83 -14.15 11.05 -14.38
CA GLN A 83 -15.30 10.23 -14.74
C GLN A 83 -16.27 10.02 -13.55
N PHE A 84 -15.76 10.10 -12.34
CA PHE A 84 -16.51 9.96 -11.08
C PHE A 84 -16.80 11.32 -10.42
N GLY A 85 -16.37 12.42 -11.04
CA GLY A 85 -16.54 13.77 -10.50
C GLY A 85 -15.57 14.12 -9.37
N TYR A 86 -14.43 13.47 -9.29
CA TYR A 86 -13.41 13.66 -8.26
C TYR A 86 -12.10 14.21 -8.84
N THR A 87 -11.27 14.79 -7.94
CA THR A 87 -9.84 15.03 -8.14
C THR A 87 -9.07 14.41 -6.98
N LYS A 88 -7.80 14.06 -7.17
CA LYS A 88 -6.99 13.36 -6.16
C LYS A 88 -6.87 14.12 -4.84
N ASP A 89 -6.75 15.45 -4.91
CA ASP A 89 -6.56 16.33 -3.76
C ASP A 89 -7.88 16.78 -3.11
N GLN A 90 -9.03 16.37 -3.66
CA GLN A 90 -10.33 16.72 -3.10
C GLN A 90 -10.46 16.14 -1.69
N VAL A 91 -10.73 17.01 -0.70
CA VAL A 91 -10.98 16.62 0.68
C VAL A 91 -12.38 16.03 0.79
N LEU A 92 -12.49 14.81 1.28
CA LEU A 92 -13.75 14.09 1.49
C LEU A 92 -14.24 14.19 2.93
N ALA A 93 -13.32 14.22 3.88
CA ALA A 93 -13.61 14.29 5.32
C ALA A 93 -12.42 14.87 6.09
N GLU A 94 -12.69 15.34 7.31
CA GLU A 94 -11.69 15.66 8.31
C GLU A 94 -11.68 14.55 9.39
N ASN A 95 -10.50 14.06 9.73
CA ASN A 95 -10.30 12.99 10.70
C ASN A 95 -9.60 13.50 11.96
N ASP A 96 -10.23 13.34 13.11
CA ASP A 96 -9.68 13.70 14.42
C ASP A 96 -9.27 12.50 15.28
N VAL A 97 -9.48 11.27 14.78
CA VAL A 97 -9.15 10.02 15.48
C VAL A 97 -7.82 9.42 15.01
N VAL A 98 -7.25 8.55 15.85
CA VAL A 98 -6.11 7.70 15.48
C VAL A 98 -6.65 6.34 15.07
N PHE A 99 -6.47 5.98 13.81
CA PHE A 99 -6.84 4.66 13.32
C PHE A 99 -5.84 3.59 13.73
N SER A 100 -6.32 2.36 13.83
CA SER A 100 -5.51 1.19 14.13
C SER A 100 -4.41 0.99 13.10
N ASN A 101 -3.29 0.42 13.54
CA ASN A 101 -2.17 0.14 12.66
C ASN A 101 -2.50 -1.05 11.73
N LEU A 102 -2.25 -0.90 10.44
CA LEU A 102 -2.41 -1.97 9.44
C LEU A 102 -1.74 -3.29 9.84
N LYS A 103 -0.59 -3.22 10.51
CA LYS A 103 0.16 -4.41 10.92
C LYS A 103 -0.57 -5.27 11.95
N ASP A 104 -1.54 -4.70 12.65
CA ASP A 104 -2.32 -5.35 13.69
C ASP A 104 -3.62 -5.95 13.13
N LEU A 105 -4.10 -5.43 11.98
CA LEU A 105 -5.27 -5.97 11.29
C LEU A 105 -5.06 -7.45 10.94
N GLY A 106 -6.00 -8.30 11.36
CA GLY A 106 -5.97 -9.74 11.12
C GLY A 106 -4.92 -10.53 11.92
N LYS A 107 -4.12 -9.88 12.78
CA LYS A 107 -3.12 -10.53 13.64
C LYS A 107 -3.49 -10.48 15.12
N VAL A 108 -4.09 -9.39 15.54
CA VAL A 108 -4.56 -9.19 16.90
C VAL A 108 -6.07 -9.30 16.89
N HIS A 109 -6.62 -10.26 17.65
CA HIS A 109 -8.06 -10.52 17.72
C HIS A 109 -8.73 -9.56 18.70
N THR A 110 -8.80 -8.28 18.31
CA THR A 110 -9.48 -7.21 19.04
C THR A 110 -10.20 -6.32 18.03
N GLU A 111 -11.07 -5.45 18.49
CA GLU A 111 -11.65 -4.41 17.66
C GLU A 111 -10.57 -3.50 17.07
N HIS A 112 -10.74 -3.14 15.82
CA HIS A 112 -9.89 -2.23 15.08
C HIS A 112 -10.74 -1.19 14.36
N ASN A 113 -10.75 0.03 14.84
CA ASN A 113 -11.58 1.11 14.30
C ASN A 113 -11.37 1.37 12.78
N LEU A 114 -10.20 1.04 12.24
CA LEU A 114 -9.97 1.06 10.79
C LEU A 114 -10.76 -0.05 10.10
N GLY A 115 -10.78 -1.26 10.65
CA GLY A 115 -11.58 -2.37 10.13
C GLY A 115 -13.07 -2.11 10.23
N ASP A 116 -13.49 -1.51 11.35
CA ASP A 116 -14.90 -1.21 11.61
C ASP A 116 -15.45 -0.19 10.62
N ILE A 117 -14.77 0.96 10.42
CA ILE A 117 -15.23 1.97 9.44
C ILE A 117 -15.27 1.43 8.01
N ILE A 118 -14.36 0.51 7.66
CA ILE A 118 -14.34 -0.12 6.35
C ILE A 118 -15.53 -1.07 6.19
N ALA A 119 -15.82 -1.90 7.20
CA ALA A 119 -16.98 -2.78 7.18
C ALA A 119 -18.29 -1.99 7.11
N ASP A 120 -18.40 -0.91 7.88
CA ASP A 120 -19.52 0.01 7.85
C ASP A 120 -19.70 0.67 6.47
N ALA A 121 -18.59 1.04 5.82
CA ALA A 121 -18.63 1.61 4.48
C ALA A 121 -19.19 0.62 3.44
N TYR A 122 -18.86 -0.68 3.55
CA TYR A 122 -19.45 -1.72 2.69
C TYR A 122 -20.94 -1.88 2.92
N VAL A 123 -21.39 -1.92 4.19
CA VAL A 123 -22.81 -1.97 4.53
C VAL A 123 -23.53 -0.76 3.95
N TYR A 124 -22.98 0.44 4.18
CA TYR A 124 -23.53 1.69 3.66
C TYR A 124 -23.63 1.68 2.13
N ALA A 125 -22.60 1.24 1.43
CA ALA A 125 -22.60 1.20 -0.03
C ALA A 125 -23.68 0.27 -0.58
N VAL A 126 -23.85 -0.92 0.01
CA VAL A 126 -24.91 -1.89 -0.38
C VAL A 126 -26.30 -1.32 -0.11
N GLU A 127 -26.53 -0.79 1.10
CA GLU A 127 -27.85 -0.27 1.48
C GLU A 127 -28.26 1.01 0.74
N ASN A 128 -27.31 1.70 0.12
CA ASN A 128 -27.57 2.90 -0.71
C ASN A 128 -27.43 2.64 -2.22
N ALA A 129 -27.23 1.38 -2.63
CA ALA A 129 -27.20 1.03 -4.05
C ALA A 129 -28.58 1.23 -4.69
N ALA A 130 -28.59 1.64 -5.96
CA ALA A 130 -29.84 1.97 -6.68
C ALA A 130 -30.77 0.77 -6.84
N ASP A 131 -30.25 -0.44 -6.81
CA ASP A 131 -30.96 -1.72 -6.95
C ASP A 131 -31.11 -2.47 -5.63
N TYR A 132 -30.86 -1.80 -4.49
CA TYR A 132 -31.00 -2.39 -3.17
C TYR A 132 -32.44 -2.82 -2.90
N ASP A 133 -32.62 -4.07 -2.51
CA ASP A 133 -33.96 -4.72 -2.32
C ASP A 133 -34.61 -4.43 -0.96
N GLY A 134 -33.91 -3.69 -0.08
CA GLY A 134 -34.38 -3.33 1.26
C GLY A 134 -34.18 -4.42 2.32
N VAL A 135 -33.50 -5.53 2.00
CA VAL A 135 -33.15 -6.56 2.98
C VAL A 135 -31.95 -6.06 3.82
N PRO A 136 -32.08 -5.87 5.15
CA PRO A 136 -31.00 -5.35 5.98
C PRO A 136 -29.73 -6.19 5.87
N VAL A 137 -28.59 -5.51 5.83
CA VAL A 137 -27.27 -6.16 5.85
C VAL A 137 -26.84 -6.37 7.30
N ASP A 138 -26.81 -7.61 7.77
CA ASP A 138 -26.51 -7.94 9.17
C ASP A 138 -25.02 -7.87 9.49
N LEU A 139 -24.13 -8.10 8.50
CA LEU A 139 -22.68 -8.05 8.69
C LEU A 139 -21.94 -7.86 7.36
N ALA A 140 -20.74 -7.26 7.43
CA ALA A 140 -19.78 -7.25 6.35
C ALA A 140 -18.48 -7.98 6.76
N VAL A 141 -17.90 -8.74 5.81
CA VAL A 141 -16.63 -9.44 6.01
C VAL A 141 -15.63 -8.88 5.01
N VAL A 142 -14.60 -8.22 5.52
CA VAL A 142 -13.55 -7.60 4.72
C VAL A 142 -12.22 -8.29 4.97
N PRO A 143 -11.56 -8.85 3.94
CA PRO A 143 -10.23 -9.42 4.11
C PRO A 143 -9.21 -8.36 4.52
N SER A 144 -8.50 -8.55 5.62
CA SER A 144 -7.49 -7.59 6.10
C SER A 144 -6.41 -7.27 5.08
N GLY A 145 -6.11 -8.20 4.16
CA GLY A 145 -5.14 -8.01 3.09
C GLY A 145 -5.57 -7.04 1.98
N THR A 146 -6.86 -6.70 1.88
CA THR A 146 -7.36 -5.71 0.92
C THR A 146 -7.19 -4.28 1.41
N VAL A 147 -7.03 -4.08 2.72
CA VAL A 147 -6.75 -2.77 3.33
C VAL A 147 -5.27 -2.47 3.17
N ARG A 148 -4.95 -1.44 2.39
CA ARG A 148 -3.57 -1.15 1.95
C ARG A 148 -2.95 0.05 2.62
N ASP A 149 -3.75 0.96 3.19
CA ASP A 149 -3.29 2.13 3.92
C ASP A 149 -4.25 2.49 5.07
N THR A 150 -3.84 3.43 5.91
CA THR A 150 -4.61 3.97 7.04
C THR A 150 -4.65 5.50 6.93
N TYR A 151 -5.53 6.13 7.68
CA TYR A 151 -5.71 7.57 7.64
C TYR A 151 -5.01 8.25 8.81
N ALA A 152 -4.23 9.29 8.51
CA ALA A 152 -3.70 10.20 9.52
C ALA A 152 -4.79 11.16 10.02
N ARG A 153 -4.52 11.86 11.14
CA ARG A 153 -5.36 13.00 11.55
C ARG A 153 -5.22 14.14 10.55
N GLY A 154 -6.31 14.86 10.34
CA GLY A 154 -6.43 15.95 9.39
C GLY A 154 -7.30 15.57 8.19
N ASP A 155 -7.08 16.20 7.07
CA ASP A 155 -7.86 15.98 5.86
C ASP A 155 -7.67 14.57 5.29
N ILE A 156 -8.76 13.94 4.90
CA ILE A 156 -8.79 12.69 4.15
C ILE A 156 -9.16 13.04 2.71
N THR A 157 -8.23 12.79 1.78
CA THR A 157 -8.42 13.08 0.36
C THR A 157 -8.87 11.86 -0.43
N VAL A 158 -9.36 12.07 -1.66
CA VAL A 158 -9.71 11.01 -2.62
C VAL A 158 -8.52 10.08 -2.85
N GLU A 159 -7.30 10.62 -3.03
CA GLU A 159 -6.09 9.81 -3.20
C GLU A 159 -5.85 8.88 -2.01
N GLN A 160 -6.00 9.38 -0.79
CA GLN A 160 -5.81 8.55 0.42
C GLN A 160 -6.84 7.43 0.51
N VAL A 161 -8.11 7.72 0.20
CA VAL A 161 -9.17 6.70 0.16
C VAL A 161 -8.87 5.66 -0.91
N PHE A 162 -8.52 6.09 -2.13
CA PHE A 162 -8.14 5.18 -3.20
C PHE A 162 -6.96 4.29 -2.82
N ASN A 163 -5.91 4.85 -2.22
CA ASN A 163 -4.72 4.11 -1.79
C ASN A 163 -5.04 3.09 -0.69
N SER A 164 -6.01 3.37 0.19
CA SER A 164 -6.42 2.42 1.22
C SER A 164 -7.16 1.20 0.66
N PHE A 165 -7.76 1.30 -0.54
CA PHE A 165 -8.52 0.24 -1.23
C PHE A 165 -8.04 -0.01 -2.67
N SER A 166 -6.80 0.21 -2.97
CA SER A 166 -6.23 0.16 -4.33
C SER A 166 -6.38 -1.20 -5.06
N LEU A 167 -6.92 -2.22 -4.42
CA LEU A 167 -7.23 -3.53 -5.00
C LEU A 167 -8.72 -3.69 -5.36
N GLY A 168 -9.56 -2.72 -5.04
CA GLY A 168 -11.01 -2.74 -5.28
C GLY A 168 -11.41 -2.19 -6.64
N ILE A 169 -10.80 -2.66 -7.74
CA ILE A 169 -11.18 -2.27 -9.10
C ILE A 169 -11.85 -3.46 -9.78
N GLY A 170 -13.07 -3.25 -10.27
CA GLY A 170 -13.81 -4.24 -11.04
C GLY A 170 -13.18 -4.55 -12.41
N ALA A 171 -13.62 -5.62 -13.05
CA ALA A 171 -13.14 -6.01 -14.39
C ALA A 171 -13.47 -4.96 -15.48
N ASP A 172 -14.41 -4.09 -15.21
CA ASP A 172 -14.82 -2.95 -16.04
C ASP A 172 -13.99 -1.68 -15.80
N GLY A 173 -13.01 -1.74 -14.87
CA GLY A 173 -12.17 -0.60 -14.50
C GLY A 173 -12.84 0.37 -13.51
N VAL A 174 -14.03 0.06 -13.03
CA VAL A 174 -14.74 0.88 -12.05
C VAL A 174 -14.35 0.44 -10.64
N PRO A 175 -14.13 1.36 -9.69
CA PRO A 175 -13.96 1.02 -8.28
C PRO A 175 -15.17 0.29 -7.77
N GLY A 176 -14.96 -0.90 -7.19
CA GLY A 176 -16.03 -1.75 -6.63
C GLY A 176 -16.02 -1.69 -5.11
#